data_bf60d5d8e4e9f5814be2c68886325e61
#
_entry.id   bf60d5d8e4e9f5814be2c68886325e61
#
_cell.length_a   1.000
_cell.length_b   1.000
_cell.length_c   1.000
_cell.angle_alpha   90.00
_cell.angle_beta   90.00
_cell.angle_gamma   90.00
#
_symmetry.space_group_name_H-M   'P 1'
#
loop_
_entity.id
_entity.type
_entity.pdbx_description
1 polymer ?
#
loop_
_entity_poly.entity_id
_entity_poly.type
_entity_poly.pdbx_seq_one_letter_code
_entity_poly.pdbx_strand_id
1 'polypeptide(L)'
;MMTVTKIEPLSKTRYKVYLDGQFAFTLYKGELSRYHIAEESVIEDDIYDSLQQIITKRAKLRAMHLLSDMGRTESQLRTKLKQGGYAEDAVEAAIRYVKSFGYINDVEYARSFIDSRKERKSKKELYAALVQKGVSSEIVEQVFEEADYGEEDSRQAIAVSYTHLTLPTILR
;
A
#
# COMPACT_ATOMS: atom_id res chain seq x y z
N MET A 1 26.93 15.48 -7.73
CA MET A 1 27.80 14.76 -6.76
C MET A 1 27.20 14.79 -5.36
N MET A 2 27.17 13.65 -4.70
CA MET A 2 26.61 13.55 -3.34
C MET A 2 27.55 12.78 -2.44
N THR A 3 27.58 13.16 -1.17
CA THR A 3 28.45 12.50 -0.20
C THR A 3 27.65 11.49 0.62
N VAL A 4 28.22 10.30 0.78
CA VAL A 4 27.64 9.29 1.64
C VAL A 4 27.89 9.67 3.08
N THR A 5 26.85 10.10 3.78
CA THR A 5 26.99 10.59 5.15
C THR A 5 26.78 9.50 6.19
N LYS A 6 26.06 8.43 5.84
CA LYS A 6 25.80 7.35 6.79
C LYS A 6 25.40 6.07 6.06
N ILE A 7 25.86 4.93 6.57
CA ILE A 7 25.42 3.62 6.11
C ILE A 7 24.95 2.87 7.36
N GLU A 8 23.66 2.50 7.36
CA GLU A 8 23.02 1.90 8.53
C GLU A 8 22.46 0.53 8.20
N PRO A 9 22.79 -0.52 8.98
CA PRO A 9 22.25 -1.85 8.70
C PRO A 9 20.72 -1.87 8.83
N LEU A 10 20.05 -2.43 7.83
CA LEU A 10 18.63 -2.72 7.88
C LEU A 10 18.41 -4.19 8.23
N SER A 11 19.29 -5.05 7.70
CA SER A 11 19.30 -6.47 7.99
C SER A 11 20.73 -6.96 7.83
N LYS A 12 20.94 -8.27 7.89
CA LYS A 12 22.30 -8.84 7.71
C LYS A 12 22.87 -8.59 6.33
N THR A 13 21.99 -8.42 5.33
CA THR A 13 22.42 -8.32 3.93
C THR A 13 22.09 -6.98 3.29
N ARG A 14 21.31 -6.12 3.96
CA ARG A 14 20.85 -4.86 3.39
C ARG A 14 21.21 -3.68 4.28
N TYR A 15 21.53 -2.56 3.66
CA TYR A 15 22.00 -1.36 4.33
C TYR A 15 21.32 -0.13 3.78
N LYS A 16 20.89 0.74 4.66
CA LYS A 16 20.34 2.05 4.28
C LYS A 16 21.49 3.02 4.03
N VAL A 17 21.44 3.68 2.90
CA VAL A 17 22.47 4.65 2.50
C VAL A 17 21.86 6.05 2.58
N TYR A 18 22.57 6.93 3.30
CA TYR A 18 22.20 8.33 3.44
C TYR A 18 23.16 9.18 2.64
N LEU A 19 22.60 10.06 1.82
CA LEU A 19 23.36 10.98 0.98
C LEU A 19 23.05 12.38 1.42
N ASP A 20 24.10 13.15 1.72
CA ASP A 20 23.98 14.55 2.18
C ASP A 20 22.98 14.68 3.33
N GLY A 21 23.00 13.70 4.24
CA GLY A 21 22.18 13.70 5.44
C GLY A 21 20.78 13.16 5.29
N GLN A 22 20.39 12.74 4.08
CA GLN A 22 19.05 12.24 3.84
C GLN A 22 19.06 10.78 3.35
N PHE A 23 18.08 10.01 3.80
CA PHE A 23 17.94 8.64 3.34
C PHE A 23 17.69 8.62 1.85
N ALA A 24 18.49 7.88 1.11
CA ALA A 24 18.40 7.80 -0.34
C ALA A 24 17.87 6.45 -0.83
N PHE A 25 18.50 5.37 -0.39
CA PHE A 25 18.10 4.04 -0.83
C PHE A 25 18.72 2.96 0.06
N THR A 26 18.18 1.74 -0.10
CA THR A 26 18.70 0.57 0.58
C THR A 26 19.41 -0.31 -0.46
N LEU A 27 20.61 -0.71 -0.16
CA LEU A 27 21.42 -1.54 -1.06
C LEU A 27 21.85 -2.82 -0.36
N TYR A 28 22.11 -3.84 -1.16
CA TYR A 28 22.70 -5.07 -0.66
C TYR A 28 24.20 -4.87 -0.42
N LYS A 29 24.74 -5.67 0.48
CA LYS A 29 26.17 -5.59 0.82
C LYS A 29 27.06 -5.68 -0.43
N GLY A 30 26.74 -6.58 -1.35
CA GLY A 30 27.50 -6.72 -2.59
C GLY A 30 27.44 -5.49 -3.49
N GLU A 31 26.34 -4.76 -3.41
CA GLU A 31 26.19 -3.52 -4.20
C GLU A 31 27.05 -2.40 -3.63
N LEU A 32 27.13 -2.33 -2.30
CA LEU A 32 28.04 -1.36 -1.67
C LEU A 32 29.48 -1.57 -2.18
N SER A 33 29.91 -2.81 -2.22
CA SER A 33 31.25 -3.15 -2.73
C SER A 33 31.40 -2.83 -4.21
N ARG A 34 30.41 -3.21 -5.00
CA ARG A 34 30.47 -3.05 -6.45
C ARG A 34 30.56 -1.58 -6.87
N TYR A 35 29.83 -0.71 -6.19
CA TYR A 35 29.79 0.71 -6.53
C TYR A 35 30.72 1.54 -5.66
N HIS A 36 31.54 0.91 -4.83
CA HIS A 36 32.51 1.58 -3.95
C HIS A 36 31.85 2.59 -3.03
N ILE A 37 30.72 2.19 -2.43
CA ILE A 37 29.96 3.05 -1.54
C ILE A 37 30.39 2.80 -0.11
N ALA A 38 30.94 3.81 0.53
CA ALA A 38 31.36 3.77 1.93
C ALA A 38 31.09 5.14 2.54
N GLU A 39 31.03 5.20 3.87
CA GLU A 39 30.84 6.49 4.54
C GLU A 39 31.94 7.45 4.14
N GLU A 40 31.54 8.71 3.90
CA GLU A 40 32.41 9.80 3.45
C GLU A 40 32.88 9.68 2.01
N SER A 41 32.46 8.65 1.29
CA SER A 41 32.74 8.59 -0.15
C SER A 41 31.76 9.48 -0.92
N VAL A 42 32.11 9.76 -2.17
CA VAL A 42 31.31 10.59 -3.06
C VAL A 42 30.69 9.73 -4.13
N ILE A 43 29.42 9.95 -4.43
CA ILE A 43 28.72 9.26 -5.51
C ILE A 43 28.55 10.25 -6.66
N GLU A 44 29.06 9.88 -7.83
CA GLU A 44 28.89 10.69 -9.04
C GLU A 44 27.46 10.60 -9.53
N ASP A 45 27.00 11.63 -10.27
CA ASP A 45 25.61 11.73 -10.71
C ASP A 45 25.19 10.55 -11.59
N ASP A 46 26.06 10.06 -12.44
CA ASP A 46 25.73 8.93 -13.31
C ASP A 46 25.54 7.63 -12.52
N ILE A 47 26.34 7.44 -11.49
CA ILE A 47 26.18 6.28 -10.59
C ILE A 47 24.89 6.40 -9.80
N TYR A 48 24.60 7.60 -9.29
CA TYR A 48 23.37 7.85 -8.56
C TYR A 48 22.15 7.53 -9.43
N ASP A 49 22.14 8.01 -10.67
CA ASP A 49 21.03 7.77 -11.59
C ASP A 49 20.86 6.28 -11.87
N SER A 50 21.97 5.56 -12.07
CA SER A 50 21.94 4.11 -12.29
C SER A 50 21.36 3.39 -11.10
N LEU A 51 21.77 3.77 -9.89
CA LEU A 51 21.26 3.17 -8.66
C LEU A 51 19.77 3.46 -8.48
N GLN A 52 19.34 4.68 -8.77
CA GLN A 52 17.92 5.03 -8.68
C GLN A 52 17.08 4.19 -9.63
N GLN A 53 17.56 3.94 -10.84
CA GLN A 53 16.85 3.09 -11.79
C GLN A 53 16.72 1.66 -11.28
N ILE A 54 17.80 1.11 -10.73
CA ILE A 54 17.80 -0.23 -10.15
C ILE A 54 16.82 -0.33 -9.00
N ILE A 55 16.86 0.64 -8.09
CA ILE A 55 16.00 0.66 -6.92
C ILE A 55 14.53 0.81 -7.31
N THR A 56 14.24 1.69 -8.25
CA THR A 56 12.86 1.90 -8.73
C THR A 56 12.31 0.62 -9.35
N LYS A 57 13.10 -0.05 -10.18
CA LYS A 57 12.70 -1.31 -10.77
C LYS A 57 12.44 -2.38 -9.70
N ARG A 58 13.31 -2.42 -8.71
CA ARG A 58 13.18 -3.37 -7.60
C ARG A 58 11.92 -3.11 -6.80
N ALA A 59 11.59 -1.84 -6.55
CA ALA A 59 10.37 -1.45 -5.85
C ALA A 59 9.12 -1.87 -6.62
N LYS A 60 9.13 -1.66 -7.94
CA LYS A 60 8.01 -2.05 -8.81
C LYS A 60 7.79 -3.56 -8.78
N LEU A 61 8.86 -4.34 -8.87
CA LEU A 61 8.77 -5.79 -8.81
C LEU A 61 8.26 -6.26 -7.45
N ARG A 62 8.73 -5.62 -6.39
CA ARG A 62 8.26 -5.95 -5.04
C ARG A 62 6.77 -5.65 -4.88
N ALA A 63 6.32 -4.52 -5.40
CA ALA A 63 4.91 -4.15 -5.35
C ALA A 63 4.04 -5.17 -6.08
N MET A 64 4.47 -5.60 -7.27
CA MET A 64 3.74 -6.60 -8.02
C MET A 64 3.69 -7.93 -7.29
N HIS A 65 4.79 -8.32 -6.67
CA HIS A 65 4.87 -9.56 -5.90
C HIS A 65 3.91 -9.52 -4.70
N LEU A 66 3.89 -8.39 -3.98
CA LEU A 66 3.01 -8.23 -2.83
C LEU A 66 1.53 -8.31 -3.25
N LEU A 67 1.19 -7.72 -4.38
CA LEU A 67 -0.18 -7.73 -4.88
C LEU A 67 -0.60 -9.10 -5.42
N SER A 68 0.35 -9.88 -5.95
CA SER A 68 0.04 -11.23 -6.42
C SER A 68 -0.20 -12.18 -5.24
N ASP A 69 0.37 -11.86 -4.08
CA ASP A 69 0.17 -12.65 -2.87
C ASP A 69 -1.23 -12.43 -2.30
N MET A 70 -1.64 -11.17 -2.18
CA MET A 70 -2.99 -10.83 -1.72
C MET A 70 -3.35 -9.41 -2.13
N GLY A 71 -4.65 -9.15 -2.27
CA GLY A 71 -5.13 -7.80 -2.55
C GLY A 71 -4.83 -6.87 -1.39
N ARG A 72 -4.49 -5.62 -1.71
CA ARG A 72 -4.12 -4.62 -0.72
C ARG A 72 -4.66 -3.25 -1.13
N THR A 73 -4.89 -2.40 -0.15
CA THR A 73 -5.19 -1.00 -0.44
C THR A 73 -3.89 -0.28 -0.80
N GLU A 74 -4.02 0.87 -1.42
CA GLU A 74 -2.86 1.70 -1.76
C GLU A 74 -2.04 2.02 -0.50
N SER A 75 -2.73 2.37 0.59
CA SER A 75 -2.08 2.69 1.86
C SER A 75 -1.32 1.49 2.43
N GLN A 76 -1.91 0.30 2.37
CA GLN A 76 -1.25 -0.92 2.84
C GLN A 76 -0.01 -1.24 2.02
N LEU A 77 -0.09 -1.07 0.71
CA LEU A 77 1.06 -1.32 -0.15
C LEU A 77 2.18 -0.33 0.13
N ARG A 78 1.82 0.94 0.30
CA ARG A 78 2.80 1.98 0.64
C ARG A 78 3.54 1.63 1.93
N THR A 79 2.80 1.23 2.95
CA THR A 79 3.39 0.83 4.23
C THR A 79 4.34 -0.36 4.06
N LYS A 80 3.93 -1.37 3.31
CA LYS A 80 4.75 -2.55 3.08
C LYS A 80 6.05 -2.21 2.36
N LEU A 81 5.98 -1.35 1.36
CA LEU A 81 7.19 -0.94 0.63
C LEU A 81 8.13 -0.14 1.53
N LYS A 82 7.60 0.75 2.35
CA LYS A 82 8.43 1.50 3.30
C LYS A 82 9.08 0.57 4.32
N GLN A 83 8.35 -0.40 4.82
CA GLN A 83 8.90 -1.41 5.74
C GLN A 83 10.00 -2.23 5.08
N GLY A 84 9.92 -2.40 3.78
CA GLY A 84 10.93 -3.11 2.99
C GLY A 84 12.19 -2.31 2.74
N GLY A 85 12.23 -1.06 3.20
CA GLY A 85 13.43 -0.23 3.07
C GLY A 85 13.47 0.68 1.85
N TYR A 86 12.36 0.85 1.14
CA TYR A 86 12.32 1.74 -0.02
C TYR A 86 12.07 3.17 0.42
N ALA A 87 12.80 4.11 -0.19
CA ALA A 87 12.61 5.53 0.08
C ALA A 87 11.32 6.00 -0.61
N GLU A 88 10.84 7.16 -0.20
CA GLU A 88 9.56 7.68 -0.65
C GLU A 88 9.42 7.77 -2.16
N ASP A 89 10.46 8.24 -2.85
CA ASP A 89 10.41 8.39 -4.31
C ASP A 89 10.24 7.05 -5.01
N ALA A 90 10.93 6.01 -4.54
CA ALA A 90 10.79 4.67 -5.09
C ALA A 90 9.41 4.08 -4.79
N VAL A 91 8.92 4.31 -3.56
CA VAL A 91 7.58 3.87 -3.15
C VAL A 91 6.52 4.48 -4.06
N GLU A 92 6.56 5.80 -4.26
CA GLU A 92 5.55 6.47 -5.07
C GLU A 92 5.64 6.06 -6.54
N ALA A 93 6.84 5.84 -7.05
CA ALA A 93 7.02 5.35 -8.42
C ALA A 93 6.39 3.96 -8.59
N ALA A 94 6.59 3.08 -7.62
CA ALA A 94 6.01 1.74 -7.63
C ALA A 94 4.48 1.79 -7.54
N ILE A 95 3.95 2.65 -6.68
CA ILE A 95 2.50 2.83 -6.54
C ILE A 95 1.89 3.30 -7.87
N ARG A 96 2.47 4.33 -8.49
CA ARG A 96 1.99 4.82 -9.79
C ARG A 96 2.02 3.73 -10.85
N TYR A 97 3.07 2.93 -10.83
CA TYR A 97 3.25 1.85 -11.80
C TYR A 97 2.11 0.82 -11.70
N VAL A 98 1.85 0.30 -10.51
CA VAL A 98 0.81 -0.72 -10.32
C VAL A 98 -0.60 -0.14 -10.50
N LYS A 99 -0.79 1.14 -10.18
CA LYS A 99 -2.07 1.80 -10.42
C LYS A 99 -2.36 1.92 -11.91
N SER A 100 -1.33 2.20 -12.71
CA SER A 100 -1.50 2.38 -14.15
C SER A 100 -2.00 1.10 -14.84
N PHE A 101 -1.75 -0.06 -14.25
CA PHE A 101 -2.25 -1.34 -14.76
C PHE A 101 -3.53 -1.79 -14.09
N GLY A 102 -4.04 -1.01 -13.14
CA GLY A 102 -5.23 -1.41 -12.39
C GLY A 102 -4.99 -2.51 -11.36
N TYR A 103 -3.74 -2.78 -11.04
CA TYR A 103 -3.40 -3.82 -10.06
C TYR A 103 -3.73 -3.41 -8.64
N ILE A 104 -3.91 -2.13 -8.41
CA ILE A 104 -4.34 -1.58 -7.13
C ILE A 104 -5.49 -0.61 -7.42
N ASN A 105 -6.58 -0.76 -6.68
CA ASN A 105 -7.77 0.05 -6.89
C ASN A 105 -8.59 0.02 -5.60
N ASP A 106 -8.55 1.11 -4.84
CA ASP A 106 -9.21 1.19 -3.54
C ASP A 106 -10.74 1.10 -3.65
N VAL A 107 -11.30 1.58 -4.76
CA VAL A 107 -12.75 1.48 -4.99
C VAL A 107 -13.16 0.01 -5.11
N GLU A 108 -12.43 -0.74 -5.93
CA GLU A 108 -12.70 -2.17 -6.10
C GLU A 108 -12.41 -2.95 -4.82
N TYR A 109 -11.37 -2.57 -4.08
CA TYR A 109 -11.07 -3.19 -2.80
C TYR A 109 -12.24 -3.00 -1.83
N ALA A 110 -12.74 -1.78 -1.72
CA ALA A 110 -13.85 -1.46 -0.83
C ALA A 110 -15.12 -2.19 -1.26
N ARG A 111 -15.38 -2.24 -2.57
CA ARG A 111 -16.57 -2.91 -3.10
C ARG A 111 -16.54 -4.41 -2.77
N SER A 112 -15.43 -5.07 -3.01
CA SER A 112 -15.27 -6.49 -2.69
C SER A 112 -15.37 -6.75 -1.20
N PHE A 113 -14.77 -5.87 -0.40
CA PHE A 113 -14.79 -5.99 1.05
C PHE A 113 -16.23 -5.92 1.57
N ILE A 114 -16.99 -4.95 1.10
CA ILE A 114 -18.38 -4.76 1.51
C ILE A 114 -19.23 -5.94 1.04
N ASP A 115 -19.13 -6.30 -0.24
CA ASP A 115 -19.93 -7.37 -0.81
C ASP A 115 -19.75 -8.69 -0.08
N SER A 116 -18.53 -8.99 0.33
CA SER A 116 -18.26 -10.27 1.00
C SER A 116 -18.67 -10.31 2.46
N ARG A 117 -18.99 -9.16 3.06
CA ARG A 117 -19.26 -9.05 4.50
C ARG A 117 -20.56 -8.38 4.89
N LYS A 118 -21.30 -7.83 3.91
CA LYS A 118 -22.48 -7.02 4.19
C LYS A 118 -23.60 -7.76 4.91
N GLU A 119 -23.64 -9.08 4.78
CA GLU A 119 -24.66 -9.88 5.46
C GLU A 119 -24.31 -10.19 6.90
N ARG A 120 -23.04 -10.02 7.27
CA ARG A 120 -22.55 -10.35 8.61
C ARG A 120 -22.15 -9.14 9.44
N LYS A 121 -21.91 -8.01 8.77
CA LYS A 121 -21.40 -6.80 9.41
C LYS A 121 -22.30 -5.62 9.10
N SER A 122 -22.42 -4.71 10.07
CA SER A 122 -23.16 -3.48 9.85
C SER A 122 -22.37 -2.52 8.97
N LYS A 123 -23.06 -1.55 8.40
CA LYS A 123 -22.44 -0.48 7.63
C LYS A 123 -21.35 0.23 8.45
N LYS A 124 -21.65 0.51 9.71
CA LYS A 124 -20.72 1.20 10.61
C LYS A 124 -19.43 0.39 10.80
N GLU A 125 -19.57 -0.92 11.01
CA GLU A 125 -18.40 -1.79 11.18
C GLU A 125 -17.56 -1.86 9.92
N LEU A 126 -18.20 -1.96 8.76
CA LEU A 126 -17.50 -2.01 7.48
C LEU A 126 -16.80 -0.71 7.17
N TYR A 127 -17.47 0.41 7.47
CA TYR A 127 -16.87 1.74 7.28
C TYR A 127 -15.59 1.87 8.10
N ALA A 128 -15.68 1.56 9.39
CA ALA A 128 -14.54 1.67 10.29
C ALA A 128 -13.38 0.77 9.85
N ALA A 129 -13.69 -0.46 9.43
CA ALA A 129 -12.67 -1.41 8.99
C ALA A 129 -11.96 -0.92 7.73
N LEU A 130 -12.69 -0.38 6.77
CA LEU A 130 -12.10 0.12 5.52
C LEU A 130 -11.23 1.34 5.76
N VAL A 131 -11.68 2.27 6.61
CA VAL A 131 -10.89 3.45 6.95
C VAL A 131 -9.60 3.02 7.65
N GLN A 132 -9.68 2.04 8.53
CA GLN A 132 -8.50 1.50 9.21
C GLN A 132 -7.50 0.88 8.23
N LYS A 133 -8.00 0.29 7.14
CA LYS A 133 -7.13 -0.28 6.09
C LYS A 133 -6.58 0.78 5.14
N GLY A 134 -6.96 2.03 5.36
CA GLY A 134 -6.41 3.15 4.60
C GLY A 134 -7.22 3.56 3.39
N VAL A 135 -8.45 3.08 3.27
CA VAL A 135 -9.34 3.56 2.21
C VAL A 135 -9.94 4.90 2.66
N SER A 136 -9.94 5.89 1.79
CA SER A 136 -10.47 7.21 2.16
C SER A 136 -11.97 7.13 2.43
N SER A 137 -12.46 7.98 3.34
CA SER A 137 -13.88 8.01 3.67
C SER A 137 -14.74 8.32 2.45
N GLU A 138 -14.22 9.14 1.55
CA GLU A 138 -14.91 9.50 0.31
C GLU A 138 -15.17 8.28 -0.56
N ILE A 139 -14.17 7.42 -0.70
CA ILE A 139 -14.32 6.18 -1.46
C ILE A 139 -15.32 5.25 -0.78
N VAL A 140 -15.21 5.10 0.54
CA VAL A 140 -16.11 4.23 1.30
C VAL A 140 -17.56 4.67 1.13
N GLU A 141 -17.83 5.97 1.26
CA GLU A 141 -19.16 6.52 1.10
C GLU A 141 -19.69 6.32 -0.32
N GLN A 142 -18.83 6.54 -1.31
CA GLN A 142 -19.19 6.35 -2.71
C GLN A 142 -19.60 4.90 -2.96
N VAL A 143 -18.85 3.95 -2.44
CA VAL A 143 -19.14 2.53 -2.66
C VAL A 143 -20.44 2.12 -1.95
N PHE A 144 -20.68 2.66 -0.75
CA PHE A 144 -21.95 2.39 -0.06
C PHE A 144 -23.14 2.94 -0.83
N GLU A 145 -23.02 4.12 -1.43
CA GLU A 145 -24.09 4.69 -2.25
C GLU A 145 -24.38 3.82 -3.46
N GLU A 146 -23.34 3.35 -4.14
CA GLU A 146 -23.46 2.48 -5.31
C GLU A 146 -24.10 1.15 -4.95
N ALA A 147 -23.79 0.61 -3.79
CA ALA A 147 -24.29 -0.67 -3.33
C ALA A 147 -25.68 -0.56 -2.72
N ASP A 148 -26.18 0.65 -2.54
CA ASP A 148 -27.46 0.91 -1.88
C ASP A 148 -27.51 0.28 -0.48
N TYR A 149 -26.35 0.07 0.10
CA TYR A 149 -26.20 -0.63 1.37
C TYR A 149 -26.73 0.21 2.53
N GLY A 150 -26.50 1.52 2.47
CA GLY A 150 -26.93 2.43 3.53
C GLY A 150 -28.42 2.41 3.77
N GLU A 151 -29.20 2.32 2.70
CA GLU A 151 -30.65 2.27 2.78
C GLU A 151 -31.12 0.97 3.41
N GLU A 152 -30.53 -0.14 2.98
CA GLU A 152 -30.86 -1.46 3.54
C GLU A 152 -30.50 -1.54 5.01
N ASP A 153 -29.34 -1.00 5.37
CA ASP A 153 -28.89 -1.00 6.74
C ASP A 153 -29.84 -0.18 7.63
N SER A 154 -30.33 0.93 7.11
CA SER A 154 -31.29 1.76 7.83
C SER A 154 -32.59 1.01 8.07
N ARG A 155 -33.05 0.28 7.09
CA ARG A 155 -34.27 -0.52 7.21
C ARG A 155 -34.08 -1.66 8.20
N GLN A 156 -32.92 -2.30 8.16
CA GLN A 156 -32.62 -3.39 9.10
C GLN A 156 -32.51 -2.87 10.53
N ALA A 157 -31.96 -1.71 10.69
CA ALA A 157 -31.86 -1.07 11.99
C ALA A 157 -33.24 -0.77 12.56
N ILE A 158 -34.18 -0.54 11.68
CA ILE A 158 -35.58 -0.30 12.06
C ILE A 158 -36.33 -1.60 12.27
N ALA A 159 -36.14 -2.50 11.35
CA ALA A 159 -36.84 -3.76 11.35
C ALA A 159 -36.22 -4.80 12.23
N VAL A 160 -35.40 -5.18 12.06
CA VAL A 160 -34.68 -6.02 12.42
C VAL A 160 -34.44 -6.32 12.95
N SER A 161 -34.57 -6.33 12.04
CA SER A 161 -34.60 -6.17 11.98
C SER A 161 -34.86 -6.76 11.52
N TYR A 162 -35.53 -7.52 11.04
CA TYR A 162 -36.05 -7.75 10.42
C TYR A 162 -35.65 -8.37 9.99
N THR A 163 -36.19 -9.46 9.51
CA THR A 163 -36.19 -9.85 9.04
C THR A 163 -35.77 -10.20 8.69
N HIS A 164 -36.59 -10.89 8.03
CA HIS A 164 -36.66 -11.13 7.84
C HIS A 164 -36.49 -11.23 7.43
N LEU A 165 -36.39 -11.74 7.32
CA LEU A 165 -36.70 -11.66 7.12
C LEU A 165 -36.43 -11.81 6.69
N THR A 166 -36.81 -12.24 6.32
CA THR A 166 -37.07 -12.17 6.08
C THR A 166 -36.82 -12.39 5.84
N LEU A 167 -36.83 -12.89 5.33
CA LEU A 167 -36.85 -12.98 5.31
C LEU A 167 -36.45 -13.13 5.14
N PRO A 168 -36.73 -13.35 5.00
CA PRO A 168 -36.69 -13.25 4.93
C PRO A 168 -36.27 -13.30 4.94
N THR A 169 -36.17 -13.88 4.90
CA THR A 169 -36.20 -13.44 5.02
C THR A 169 -35.78 -13.23 5.25
N ILE A 170 -35.60 -13.44 5.03
CA ILE A 170 -35.67 -12.76 5.35
C ILE A 170 -35.06 -12.61 5.69
N LEU A 171 -34.77 -13.11 5.75
CA LEU A 171 -34.73 -12.47 6.19
C LEU A 171 -34.00 -12.50 6.52
N ARG A 172 -33.73 -12.87 6.41
CA ARG A 172 -33.64 -12.56 6.88
C ARG A 172 -33.23 -12.32 7.09
#